data_077c5ece0312f28acffaa310557a5428
#
_entry.id   077c5ece0312f28acffaa310557a5428
#
_cell.length_a   1.000
_cell.length_b   1.000
_cell.length_c   1.000
_cell.angle_alpha   90.00
_cell.angle_beta   90.00
_cell.angle_gamma   90.00
#
_symmetry.space_group_name_H-M   'P 1'
#
loop_
_entity.id
_entity.type
_entity.pdbx_description
1 polymer ?
#
loop_
_entity_poly.entity_id
_entity_poly.type
_entity_poly.pdbx_seq_one_letter_code
_entity_poly.pdbx_strand_id
1 'polypeptide(L)'
;QIVIRGLSPVTPDLNRDFLIDPTSDEKAFDAVHTYTIVRQVLTMYQRVLDRKLQWQWNSNTNQEPISVHPQAGRTANAYYSREEKALKFFFFKPDALPEGSSDVYTCRSLDVVSHETGHAILDSLKPNWFSFSAPAQTGGLHESFGDITSIFTILSQLDLVEYVITETKADLHGRNILAVLAEQFGLAFGMPNGLRNADNDLKLSDVGNEVHDISQVFTGAIYDILADIFT
;
A
#
# COMPACT_ATOMS: atom_id res chain seq x y z
N GLN A 1 -12.59 -10.51 -9.13
CA GLN A 1 -12.43 -10.61 -7.67
C GLN A 1 -12.13 -9.25 -7.02
N ILE A 2 -12.09 -8.19 -7.80
CA ILE A 2 -11.94 -6.80 -7.37
C ILE A 2 -13.07 -6.02 -8.02
N VAL A 3 -13.73 -5.14 -7.28
CA VAL A 3 -14.76 -4.25 -7.82
C VAL A 3 -14.57 -2.84 -7.27
N ILE A 4 -14.50 -1.84 -8.15
CA ILE A 4 -14.48 -0.43 -7.75
C ILE A 4 -15.90 -0.01 -7.35
N ARG A 5 -16.02 0.74 -6.27
CA ARG A 5 -17.27 1.26 -5.72
C ARG A 5 -17.18 2.77 -5.50
N GLY A 6 -18.34 3.43 -5.56
CA GLY A 6 -18.44 4.86 -5.29
C GLY A 6 -18.07 5.78 -6.45
N LEU A 7 -17.55 5.21 -7.55
CA LEU A 7 -17.21 5.94 -8.77
C LEU A 7 -17.90 5.30 -9.98
N SER A 8 -18.06 6.08 -11.05
CA SER A 8 -18.65 5.58 -12.29
C SER A 8 -17.74 4.56 -12.97
N PRO A 9 -18.30 3.55 -13.65
CA PRO A 9 -17.52 2.64 -14.47
C PRO A 9 -16.73 3.39 -15.55
N VAL A 10 -15.49 3.01 -15.75
CA VAL A 10 -14.61 3.56 -16.78
C VAL A 10 -14.50 2.55 -17.91
N THR A 11 -14.67 3.02 -19.15
CA THR A 11 -14.50 2.19 -20.34
C THR A 11 -13.15 2.47 -20.99
N PRO A 12 -12.46 1.44 -21.50
CA PRO A 12 -11.22 1.64 -22.24
C PRO A 12 -11.48 2.37 -23.56
N ASP A 13 -10.44 2.93 -24.14
CA ASP A 13 -10.45 3.48 -25.48
C ASP A 13 -10.54 2.40 -26.59
N LEU A 14 -10.44 2.80 -27.85
CA LEU A 14 -10.51 1.89 -29.00
C LEU A 14 -9.35 0.87 -29.04
N ASN A 15 -8.22 1.19 -28.42
CA ASN A 15 -7.07 0.30 -28.29
C ASN A 15 -7.15 -0.61 -27.07
N ARG A 16 -8.22 -0.48 -26.28
CA ARG A 16 -8.43 -1.12 -24.98
C ARG A 16 -7.51 -0.62 -23.86
N ASP A 17 -7.01 0.61 -24.02
CA ASP A 17 -6.19 1.29 -23.02
C ASP A 17 -7.04 2.21 -22.14
N PHE A 18 -6.52 2.52 -20.94
CA PHE A 18 -7.12 3.44 -19.97
C PHE A 18 -6.19 4.65 -19.81
N LEU A 19 -5.98 5.40 -20.91
CA LEU A 19 -5.17 6.62 -20.91
C LEU A 19 -6.00 7.78 -20.37
N ILE A 20 -5.95 7.99 -19.07
CA ILE A 20 -6.76 8.98 -18.36
C ILE A 20 -5.84 10.04 -17.80
N ASP A 21 -6.10 11.30 -18.17
CA ASP A 21 -5.41 12.44 -17.59
C ASP A 21 -5.95 12.72 -16.17
N PRO A 22 -5.09 12.66 -15.14
CA PRO A 22 -5.50 12.88 -13.74
C PRO A 22 -6.03 14.29 -13.46
N THR A 23 -5.79 15.26 -14.34
CA THR A 23 -6.25 16.65 -14.16
C THR A 23 -7.59 16.92 -14.81
N SER A 24 -7.94 16.20 -15.88
CA SER A 24 -9.19 16.39 -16.62
C SER A 24 -10.31 15.47 -16.17
N ASP A 25 -10.00 14.26 -15.70
CA ASP A 25 -10.97 13.30 -15.15
C ASP A 25 -10.38 12.56 -13.93
N GLU A 26 -10.28 13.30 -12.84
CA GLU A 26 -9.72 12.79 -11.57
C GLU A 26 -10.40 11.52 -11.07
N LYS A 27 -11.74 11.44 -11.20
CA LYS A 27 -12.49 10.28 -10.69
C LYS A 27 -12.25 9.02 -11.51
N ALA A 28 -12.19 9.16 -12.83
CA ALA A 28 -11.86 8.04 -13.69
C ALA A 28 -10.41 7.60 -13.47
N PHE A 29 -9.48 8.56 -13.34
CA PHE A 29 -8.10 8.27 -12.99
C PHE A 29 -8.00 7.52 -11.66
N ASP A 30 -8.62 8.02 -10.59
CA ASP A 30 -8.59 7.40 -9.27
C ASP A 30 -9.15 5.96 -9.31
N ALA A 31 -10.22 5.73 -10.07
CA ALA A 31 -10.82 4.41 -10.22
C ALA A 31 -9.86 3.41 -10.91
N VAL A 32 -9.26 3.81 -12.04
CA VAL A 32 -8.37 2.96 -12.82
C VAL A 32 -7.04 2.76 -12.12
N HIS A 33 -6.45 3.82 -11.60
CA HIS A 33 -5.19 3.79 -10.88
C HIS A 33 -5.26 2.84 -9.67
N THR A 34 -6.25 3.03 -8.80
CA THR A 34 -6.43 2.18 -7.61
C THR A 34 -6.68 0.72 -7.99
N TYR A 35 -7.56 0.47 -8.99
CA TYR A 35 -7.80 -0.88 -9.48
C TYR A 35 -6.52 -1.54 -9.98
N THR A 36 -5.71 -0.80 -10.73
CA THR A 36 -4.48 -1.30 -11.34
C THR A 36 -3.48 -1.73 -10.28
N ILE A 37 -3.27 -0.90 -9.23
CA ILE A 37 -2.35 -1.24 -8.14
C ILE A 37 -2.84 -2.47 -7.38
N VAL A 38 -4.11 -2.49 -6.95
CA VAL A 38 -4.68 -3.66 -6.25
C VAL A 38 -4.55 -4.93 -7.09
N ARG A 39 -4.81 -4.83 -8.41
CA ARG A 39 -4.68 -5.96 -9.33
C ARG A 39 -3.24 -6.42 -9.49
N GLN A 40 -2.30 -5.50 -9.56
CA GLN A 40 -0.88 -5.77 -9.68
C GLN A 40 -0.34 -6.50 -8.44
N VAL A 41 -0.63 -5.99 -7.24
CA VAL A 41 -0.26 -6.63 -5.97
C VAL A 41 -0.83 -8.05 -5.90
N LEU A 42 -2.12 -8.21 -6.18
CA LEU A 42 -2.77 -9.53 -6.20
C LEU A 42 -2.09 -10.48 -7.20
N THR A 43 -1.71 -9.97 -8.38
CA THR A 43 -1.04 -10.78 -9.41
C THR A 43 0.37 -11.19 -8.98
N MET A 44 1.12 -10.28 -8.36
CA MET A 44 2.44 -10.56 -7.81
C MET A 44 2.38 -11.73 -6.82
N TYR A 45 1.51 -11.65 -5.82
CA TYR A 45 1.37 -12.74 -4.84
C TYR A 45 0.83 -14.04 -5.45
N GLN A 46 -0.10 -13.99 -6.40
CA GLN A 46 -0.60 -15.19 -7.07
C GLN A 46 0.50 -15.90 -7.87
N ARG A 47 1.41 -15.15 -8.49
CA ARG A 47 2.58 -15.71 -9.19
C ARG A 47 3.56 -16.38 -8.23
N VAL A 48 3.90 -15.68 -7.14
CA VAL A 48 4.85 -16.21 -6.13
C VAL A 48 4.29 -17.47 -5.46
N LEU A 49 3.00 -17.50 -5.17
CA LEU A 49 2.34 -18.62 -4.49
C LEU A 49 1.90 -19.74 -5.45
N ASP A 50 2.06 -19.55 -6.77
CA ASP A 50 1.61 -20.44 -7.85
C ASP A 50 0.15 -20.91 -7.69
N ARG A 51 -0.71 -20.02 -7.21
CA ARG A 51 -2.14 -20.28 -7.04
C ARG A 51 -2.97 -19.01 -7.03
N LYS A 52 -4.26 -19.14 -7.36
CA LYS A 52 -5.24 -18.08 -7.16
C LYS A 52 -5.47 -17.85 -5.67
N LEU A 53 -5.38 -16.60 -5.24
CA LEU A 53 -5.78 -16.20 -3.89
C LEU A 53 -7.30 -16.05 -3.83
N GLN A 54 -7.86 -16.48 -2.71
CA GLN A 54 -9.25 -16.24 -2.34
C GLN A 54 -9.25 -15.27 -1.16
N TRP A 55 -10.13 -14.29 -1.17
CA TRP A 55 -10.30 -13.43 -0.01
C TRP A 55 -10.78 -14.25 1.19
N GLN A 56 -10.52 -13.78 2.40
CA GLN A 56 -10.81 -14.50 3.63
C GLN A 56 -12.26 -15.01 3.72
N TRP A 57 -13.22 -14.26 3.18
CA TRP A 57 -14.65 -14.62 3.15
C TRP A 57 -15.04 -15.51 1.98
N ASN A 58 -14.16 -15.80 1.05
CA ASN A 58 -14.47 -16.64 -0.10
C ASN A 58 -14.51 -18.13 0.28
N SER A 59 -15.35 -18.85 -0.41
CA SER A 59 -15.52 -20.31 -0.33
C SER A 59 -15.94 -20.85 -1.69
N ASN A 60 -16.19 -22.15 -1.78
CA ASN A 60 -16.71 -22.76 -3.02
C ASN A 60 -18.08 -22.18 -3.42
N THR A 61 -18.86 -21.68 -2.46
CA THR A 61 -20.20 -21.12 -2.69
C THR A 61 -20.24 -19.59 -2.62
N ASN A 62 -19.21 -18.94 -2.10
CA ASN A 62 -19.12 -17.48 -2.01
C ASN A 62 -17.86 -16.99 -2.74
N GLN A 63 -18.05 -16.32 -3.87
CA GLN A 63 -16.99 -15.72 -4.69
C GLN A 63 -17.10 -14.19 -4.71
N GLU A 64 -17.62 -13.60 -3.62
CA GLU A 64 -17.81 -12.15 -3.50
C GLU A 64 -16.46 -11.43 -3.65
N PRO A 65 -16.37 -10.44 -4.57
CA PRO A 65 -15.14 -9.68 -4.76
C PRO A 65 -14.85 -8.76 -3.57
N ILE A 66 -13.58 -8.36 -3.41
CA ILE A 66 -13.26 -7.24 -2.53
C ILE A 66 -13.77 -5.94 -3.16
N SER A 67 -14.45 -5.13 -2.35
CA SER A 67 -14.90 -3.79 -2.75
C SER A 67 -13.78 -2.78 -2.52
N VAL A 68 -13.44 -2.00 -3.54
CA VAL A 68 -12.40 -0.97 -3.47
C VAL A 68 -13.05 0.40 -3.64
N HIS A 69 -12.87 1.26 -2.66
CA HIS A 69 -13.45 2.60 -2.60
C HIS A 69 -12.33 3.66 -2.70
N PRO A 70 -12.00 4.16 -3.90
CA PRO A 70 -10.90 5.13 -4.07
C PRO A 70 -11.16 6.47 -3.36
N GLN A 71 -12.44 6.87 -3.24
CA GLN A 71 -12.87 8.12 -2.60
C GLN A 71 -13.95 7.81 -1.57
N ALA A 72 -13.59 7.08 -0.49
CA ALA A 72 -14.54 6.61 0.51
C ALA A 72 -15.13 7.73 1.39
N GLY A 73 -14.48 8.89 1.44
CA GLY A 73 -14.93 10.04 2.24
C GLY A 73 -13.79 11.00 2.55
N ARG A 74 -14.07 11.98 3.42
CA ARG A 74 -13.11 13.02 3.78
C ARG A 74 -12.55 12.76 5.19
N THR A 75 -11.35 12.20 5.25
CA THR A 75 -10.56 12.00 6.46
C THR A 75 -9.13 11.61 6.06
N ALA A 76 -8.15 11.84 6.95
CA ALA A 76 -6.78 11.43 6.73
C ALA A 76 -6.61 9.94 7.11
N ASN A 77 -7.05 9.04 6.22
CA ASN A 77 -6.98 7.60 6.46
C ASN A 77 -6.97 6.79 5.16
N ALA A 78 -6.55 5.52 5.29
CA ALA A 78 -6.79 4.42 4.38
C ALA A 78 -6.88 3.15 5.24
N TYR A 79 -7.68 2.17 4.85
CA TYR A 79 -7.72 0.91 5.59
C TYR A 79 -8.31 -0.25 4.80
N TYR A 80 -7.90 -1.46 5.17
CA TYR A 80 -8.56 -2.71 4.87
C TYR A 80 -9.56 -3.06 5.98
N SER A 81 -10.75 -3.51 5.60
CA SER A 81 -11.75 -4.06 6.55
C SER A 81 -12.24 -5.43 6.08
N ARG A 82 -12.01 -6.46 6.89
CA ARG A 82 -12.59 -7.79 6.68
C ARG A 82 -14.10 -7.78 6.79
N GLU A 83 -14.64 -7.06 7.77
CA GLU A 83 -16.08 -6.98 8.03
C GLU A 83 -16.84 -6.35 6.85
N GLU A 84 -16.30 -5.26 6.31
CA GLU A 84 -16.88 -4.56 5.17
C GLU A 84 -16.48 -5.21 3.83
N LYS A 85 -15.54 -6.16 3.84
CA LYS A 85 -14.95 -6.81 2.65
C LYS A 85 -14.40 -5.76 1.69
N ALA A 86 -13.68 -4.79 2.22
CA ALA A 86 -13.34 -3.58 1.49
C ALA A 86 -11.92 -3.08 1.75
N LEU A 87 -11.38 -2.42 0.72
CA LEU A 87 -10.29 -1.46 0.80
C LEU A 87 -10.89 -0.07 0.67
N LYS A 88 -10.62 0.82 1.61
CA LYS A 88 -11.13 2.19 1.60
C LYS A 88 -9.99 3.19 1.64
N PHE A 89 -10.02 4.09 0.67
CA PHE A 89 -9.08 5.19 0.53
C PHE A 89 -9.85 6.50 0.66
N PHE A 90 -9.24 7.47 1.31
CA PHE A 90 -9.90 8.72 1.66
C PHE A 90 -9.13 9.90 1.07
N PHE A 91 -9.69 11.10 1.22
CA PHE A 91 -9.01 12.32 0.85
C PHE A 91 -9.17 13.37 1.96
N PHE A 92 -8.18 14.23 2.09
CA PHE A 92 -8.18 15.22 3.15
C PHE A 92 -7.36 16.45 2.77
N LYS A 93 -7.61 17.55 3.45
CA LYS A 93 -6.80 18.76 3.31
C LYS A 93 -5.55 18.61 4.16
N PRO A 94 -4.36 18.82 3.59
CA PRO A 94 -3.12 18.72 4.36
C PRO A 94 -2.96 19.95 5.27
N ASP A 95 -2.75 19.72 6.56
CA ASP A 95 -2.56 20.79 7.54
C ASP A 95 -1.16 21.41 7.49
N ALA A 96 -0.16 20.63 7.08
CA ALA A 96 1.25 21.05 7.03
C ALA A 96 1.65 21.73 5.72
N LEU A 97 0.78 21.73 4.70
CA LEU A 97 1.05 22.38 3.42
C LEU A 97 0.44 23.79 3.36
N PRO A 98 0.96 24.68 2.49
CA PRO A 98 0.46 26.05 2.36
C PRO A 98 -1.05 26.12 2.14
N GLU A 99 -1.68 27.19 2.62
CA GLU A 99 -3.08 27.46 2.37
C GLU A 99 -3.36 27.52 0.86
N GLY A 100 -4.41 26.83 0.41
CA GLY A 100 -4.72 26.69 -1.02
C GLY A 100 -4.14 25.44 -1.69
N SER A 101 -3.34 24.64 -1.00
CA SER A 101 -2.90 23.33 -1.51
C SER A 101 -4.10 22.43 -1.85
N SER A 102 -3.93 21.59 -2.86
CA SER A 102 -4.94 20.57 -3.25
C SER A 102 -5.13 19.54 -2.14
N ASP A 103 -6.30 18.90 -2.12
CA ASP A 103 -6.53 17.73 -1.26
C ASP A 103 -5.54 16.61 -1.60
N VAL A 104 -5.16 15.86 -0.57
CA VAL A 104 -4.35 14.64 -0.69
C VAL A 104 -5.29 13.46 -0.79
N TYR A 105 -5.14 12.65 -1.85
CA TYR A 105 -5.93 11.46 -2.10
C TYR A 105 -5.09 10.22 -1.84
N THR A 106 -5.42 9.45 -0.81
CA THR A 106 -4.63 8.26 -0.43
C THR A 106 -4.65 7.16 -1.47
N CYS A 107 -5.67 7.12 -2.32
CA CYS A 107 -5.75 6.19 -3.45
C CYS A 107 -4.74 6.47 -4.58
N ARG A 108 -4.10 7.64 -4.59
CA ARG A 108 -3.09 8.03 -5.59
C ARG A 108 -1.66 7.65 -5.17
N SER A 109 -1.48 7.21 -3.93
CA SER A 109 -0.21 6.73 -3.39
C SER A 109 -0.07 5.23 -3.65
N LEU A 110 0.91 4.84 -4.47
CA LEU A 110 1.15 3.44 -4.83
C LEU A 110 1.45 2.61 -3.58
N ASP A 111 2.25 3.14 -2.68
CA ASP A 111 2.65 2.49 -1.43
C ASP A 111 1.46 2.30 -0.48
N VAL A 112 0.60 3.30 -0.30
CA VAL A 112 -0.60 3.19 0.54
C VAL A 112 -1.57 2.14 -0.02
N VAL A 113 -1.85 2.18 -1.32
CA VAL A 113 -2.76 1.20 -1.95
C VAL A 113 -2.19 -0.22 -1.87
N SER A 114 -0.88 -0.36 -2.04
CA SER A 114 -0.20 -1.65 -1.94
C SER A 114 -0.19 -2.18 -0.51
N HIS A 115 0.05 -1.32 0.48
CA HIS A 115 0.02 -1.64 1.91
C HIS A 115 -1.34 -2.20 2.33
N GLU A 116 -2.41 -1.49 2.05
CA GLU A 116 -3.77 -1.94 2.39
C GLU A 116 -4.16 -3.23 1.66
N THR A 117 -3.69 -3.41 0.42
CA THR A 117 -3.88 -4.66 -0.32
C THR A 117 -3.08 -5.80 0.32
N GLY A 118 -1.90 -5.51 0.84
CA GLY A 118 -1.08 -6.44 1.62
C GLY A 118 -1.85 -6.98 2.83
N HIS A 119 -2.53 -6.11 3.59
CA HIS A 119 -3.39 -6.54 4.70
C HIS A 119 -4.46 -7.54 4.26
N ALA A 120 -5.17 -7.27 3.16
CA ALA A 120 -6.20 -8.16 2.65
C ALA A 120 -5.63 -9.52 2.19
N ILE A 121 -4.43 -9.53 1.63
CA ILE A 121 -3.73 -10.75 1.21
C ILE A 121 -3.27 -11.55 2.43
N LEU A 122 -2.60 -10.92 3.39
CA LEU A 122 -2.14 -11.60 4.60
C LEU A 122 -3.32 -12.16 5.38
N ASP A 123 -4.42 -11.44 5.47
CA ASP A 123 -5.65 -11.91 6.10
C ASP A 123 -6.21 -13.16 5.41
N SER A 124 -6.12 -13.26 4.09
CA SER A 124 -6.53 -14.45 3.35
C SER A 124 -5.62 -15.65 3.60
N LEU A 125 -4.34 -15.42 3.89
CA LEU A 125 -3.33 -16.45 4.14
C LEU A 125 -3.28 -16.89 5.61
N LYS A 126 -3.50 -15.94 6.53
CA LYS A 126 -3.37 -16.09 7.99
C LYS A 126 -4.53 -15.40 8.72
N PRO A 127 -5.77 -15.87 8.58
CA PRO A 127 -6.96 -15.17 9.09
C PRO A 127 -6.93 -14.90 10.60
N ASN A 128 -6.25 -15.77 11.36
CA ASN A 128 -6.14 -15.64 12.81
C ASN A 128 -5.17 -14.53 13.27
N TRP A 129 -4.36 -13.99 12.34
CA TRP A 129 -3.45 -12.90 12.65
C TRP A 129 -4.15 -11.54 12.65
N PHE A 130 -5.27 -11.44 11.94
CA PHE A 130 -6.12 -10.24 11.91
C PHE A 130 -7.23 -10.36 12.94
N SER A 131 -6.85 -10.30 14.23
CA SER A 131 -7.77 -10.47 15.37
C SER A 131 -7.41 -9.52 16.50
N PHE A 132 -8.42 -8.95 17.16
CA PHE A 132 -8.26 -8.12 18.36
C PHE A 132 -7.58 -8.84 19.53
N SER A 133 -7.59 -10.18 19.54
CA SER A 133 -6.91 -10.99 20.57
C SER A 133 -5.46 -11.36 20.19
N ALA A 134 -5.00 -10.98 19.00
CA ALA A 134 -3.63 -11.24 18.59
C ALA A 134 -2.65 -10.39 19.41
N PRO A 135 -1.47 -10.92 19.75
CA PRO A 135 -0.40 -10.13 20.39
C PRO A 135 0.00 -8.92 19.54
N ALA A 136 0.49 -7.86 20.18
CA ALA A 136 0.95 -6.65 19.48
C ALA A 136 2.01 -6.96 18.40
N GLN A 137 2.90 -7.94 18.67
CA GLN A 137 3.91 -8.39 17.69
C GLN A 137 3.28 -8.97 16.43
N THR A 138 2.14 -9.66 16.55
CA THR A 138 1.41 -10.16 15.37
C THR A 138 0.80 -9.02 14.57
N GLY A 139 0.28 -7.98 15.24
CA GLY A 139 -0.14 -6.73 14.62
C GLY A 139 1.02 -6.04 13.89
N GLY A 140 2.18 -5.93 14.56
CA GLY A 140 3.39 -5.36 13.95
C GLY A 140 3.87 -6.15 12.73
N LEU A 141 3.79 -7.48 12.74
CA LEU A 141 4.06 -8.29 11.54
C LEU A 141 3.05 -8.05 10.42
N HIS A 142 1.79 -7.79 10.76
CA HIS A 142 0.75 -7.49 9.80
C HIS A 142 1.00 -6.14 9.11
N GLU A 143 1.40 -5.12 9.88
CA GLU A 143 1.81 -3.81 9.38
C GLU A 143 3.08 -3.90 8.52
N SER A 144 4.11 -4.61 9.01
CA SER A 144 5.35 -4.84 8.25
C SER A 144 5.08 -5.56 6.92
N PHE A 145 4.16 -6.52 6.88
CA PHE A 145 3.79 -7.18 5.63
C PHE A 145 3.17 -6.20 4.62
N GLY A 146 2.37 -5.24 5.09
CA GLY A 146 1.87 -4.14 4.25
C GLY A 146 3.02 -3.29 3.68
N ASP A 147 3.94 -2.86 4.53
CA ASP A 147 5.12 -2.08 4.14
C ASP A 147 6.00 -2.81 3.13
N ILE A 148 6.31 -4.08 3.37
CA ILE A 148 7.09 -4.94 2.48
C ILE A 148 6.35 -5.16 1.15
N THR A 149 5.02 -5.28 1.18
CA THR A 149 4.21 -5.37 -0.04
C THR A 149 4.37 -4.11 -0.89
N SER A 150 4.42 -2.93 -0.27
CA SER A 150 4.65 -1.66 -0.96
C SER A 150 6.02 -1.62 -1.62
N ILE A 151 7.07 -1.99 -0.90
CA ILE A 151 8.45 -2.06 -1.42
C ILE A 151 8.52 -3.01 -2.64
N PHE A 152 8.00 -4.22 -2.53
CA PHE A 152 8.01 -5.17 -3.65
C PHE A 152 7.11 -4.76 -4.81
N THR A 153 6.06 -4.00 -4.56
CA THR A 153 5.23 -3.44 -5.65
C THR A 153 6.03 -2.41 -6.44
N ILE A 154 6.79 -1.53 -5.79
CA ILE A 154 7.71 -0.59 -6.45
C ILE A 154 8.76 -1.38 -7.24
N LEU A 155 9.41 -2.37 -6.64
CA LEU A 155 10.41 -3.22 -7.30
C LEU A 155 9.87 -4.08 -8.44
N SER A 156 8.56 -4.25 -8.54
CA SER A 156 7.92 -4.93 -9.68
C SER A 156 7.78 -4.05 -10.92
N GLN A 157 8.11 -2.76 -10.83
CA GLN A 157 8.08 -1.77 -11.91
C GLN A 157 9.50 -1.48 -12.40
N LEU A 158 9.82 -1.86 -13.62
CA LEU A 158 11.18 -1.73 -14.17
C LEU A 158 11.68 -0.28 -14.16
N ASP A 159 10.85 0.66 -14.55
CA ASP A 159 11.17 2.09 -14.57
C ASP A 159 11.46 2.65 -13.17
N LEU A 160 10.73 2.21 -12.14
CA LEU A 160 11.00 2.59 -10.76
C LEU A 160 12.29 1.95 -10.24
N VAL A 161 12.58 0.70 -10.61
CA VAL A 161 13.85 0.04 -10.27
C VAL A 161 15.03 0.78 -10.91
N GLU A 162 14.93 1.11 -12.19
CA GLU A 162 15.96 1.88 -12.91
C GLU A 162 16.17 3.26 -12.26
N TYR A 163 15.09 3.93 -11.85
CA TYR A 163 15.16 5.18 -11.12
C TYR A 163 15.92 5.01 -9.78
N VAL A 164 15.53 4.02 -8.97
CA VAL A 164 16.18 3.75 -7.67
C VAL A 164 17.67 3.48 -7.86
N ILE A 165 18.04 2.58 -8.76
CA ILE A 165 19.45 2.25 -9.02
C ILE A 165 20.23 3.49 -9.45
N THR A 166 19.65 4.33 -10.31
CA THR A 166 20.29 5.54 -10.82
C THR A 166 20.52 6.57 -9.71
N GLU A 167 19.49 6.84 -8.90
CA GLU A 167 19.55 7.82 -7.82
C GLU A 167 20.48 7.37 -6.68
N THR A 168 20.42 6.10 -6.31
CA THR A 168 21.17 5.56 -5.17
C THR A 168 22.54 5.02 -5.56
N LYS A 169 22.82 4.85 -6.85
CA LYS A 169 24.01 4.13 -7.37
C LYS A 169 24.12 2.71 -6.80
N ALA A 170 22.98 2.07 -6.64
CA ALA A 170 22.80 0.76 -6.03
C ALA A 170 23.11 0.68 -4.50
N ASP A 171 23.34 1.80 -3.83
CA ASP A 171 23.41 1.88 -2.37
C ASP A 171 22.02 2.24 -1.82
N LEU A 172 21.32 1.26 -1.28
CA LEU A 172 19.96 1.45 -0.76
C LEU A 172 19.93 1.99 0.67
N HIS A 173 21.08 2.09 1.35
CA HIS A 173 21.17 2.76 2.64
C HIS A 173 21.06 4.28 2.44
N GLY A 174 20.11 4.87 3.10
CA GLY A 174 19.81 6.28 2.96
C GLY A 174 18.43 6.54 2.34
N ARG A 175 18.12 7.82 2.15
CA ARG A 175 16.79 8.23 1.67
C ARG A 175 16.61 7.87 0.19
N ASN A 176 15.67 6.98 -0.09
CA ASN A 176 15.22 6.63 -1.43
C ASN A 176 13.73 6.24 -1.40
N ILE A 177 13.10 6.08 -2.56
CA ILE A 177 11.65 5.79 -2.65
C ILE A 177 11.25 4.40 -2.12
N LEU A 178 12.19 3.49 -1.88
CA LEU A 178 11.91 2.20 -1.23
C LEU A 178 11.94 2.32 0.28
N ALA A 179 12.84 3.16 0.82
CA ALA A 179 13.00 3.36 2.25
C ALA A 179 11.90 4.24 2.85
N VAL A 180 11.44 5.26 2.10
CA VAL A 180 10.45 6.23 2.56
C VAL A 180 9.05 5.68 2.32
N LEU A 181 8.35 5.29 3.39
CA LEU A 181 7.02 4.70 3.33
C LEU A 181 5.93 5.74 3.62
N ALA A 182 4.86 5.70 2.85
CA ALA A 182 3.73 6.64 2.92
C ALA A 182 4.19 8.10 2.86
N GLU A 183 5.07 8.42 1.88
CA GLU A 183 5.70 9.75 1.76
C GLU A 183 4.67 10.87 1.64
N GLN A 184 3.66 10.72 0.79
CA GLN A 184 2.61 11.73 0.61
C GLN A 184 1.83 12.00 1.89
N PHE A 185 1.57 10.95 2.67
CA PHE A 185 0.94 11.05 3.98
C PHE A 185 1.86 11.79 4.96
N GLY A 186 3.13 11.39 5.02
CA GLY A 186 4.13 12.04 5.86
C GLY A 186 4.26 13.53 5.56
N LEU A 187 4.40 13.89 4.29
CA LEU A 187 4.48 15.30 3.86
C LEU A 187 3.23 16.10 4.25
N ALA A 188 2.04 15.51 4.13
CA ALA A 188 0.79 16.14 4.53
C ALA A 188 0.71 16.44 6.04
N PHE A 189 1.46 15.69 6.86
CA PHE A 189 1.61 15.89 8.30
C PHE A 189 2.91 16.62 8.71
N GLY A 190 3.67 17.11 7.74
CA GLY A 190 4.94 17.80 8.01
C GLY A 190 6.12 16.86 8.33
N MET A 191 6.01 15.60 7.98
CA MET A 191 7.05 14.58 8.15
C MET A 191 7.80 14.37 6.82
N PRO A 192 8.98 14.97 6.62
CA PRO A 192 9.65 14.98 5.32
C PRO A 192 10.21 13.61 4.90
N ASN A 193 10.28 12.67 5.83
CA ASN A 193 10.82 11.31 5.59
C ASN A 193 9.71 10.23 5.53
N GLY A 194 8.48 10.60 5.13
CA GLY A 194 7.34 9.70 5.17
C GLY A 194 6.79 9.47 6.57
N LEU A 195 5.81 8.61 6.70
CA LEU A 195 5.31 8.18 8.02
C LEU A 195 6.30 7.24 8.71
N ARG A 196 6.99 6.39 7.94
CA ARG A 196 7.98 5.42 8.42
C ARG A 196 9.18 5.39 7.48
N ASN A 197 10.32 4.95 8.00
CA ASN A 197 11.51 4.71 7.21
C ASN A 197 11.92 3.24 7.34
N ALA A 198 12.01 2.52 6.22
CA ALA A 198 12.44 1.14 6.20
C ALA A 198 13.93 0.97 6.46
N ASP A 199 14.75 1.96 6.08
CA ASP A 199 16.19 1.97 6.39
C ASP A 199 16.40 2.45 7.84
N ASN A 200 16.40 1.51 8.79
CA ASN A 200 16.52 1.79 10.22
C ASN A 200 17.16 0.64 11.00
N ASP A 201 17.83 0.96 12.10
CA ASP A 201 18.50 0.01 13.01
C ASP A 201 17.67 -0.32 14.27
N LEU A 202 16.35 -0.12 14.24
CA LEU A 202 15.49 -0.29 15.40
C LEU A 202 15.44 -1.75 15.86
N LYS A 203 15.40 -1.93 17.20
CA LYS A 203 15.23 -3.22 17.87
C LYS A 203 13.92 -3.22 18.64
N LEU A 204 13.41 -4.40 18.97
CA LEU A 204 12.19 -4.52 19.79
C LEU A 204 12.31 -3.86 21.16
N SER A 205 13.52 -3.65 21.68
CA SER A 205 13.78 -2.90 22.91
C SER A 205 13.60 -1.38 22.76
N ASP A 206 13.62 -0.87 21.54
CA ASP A 206 13.64 0.55 21.22
C ASP A 206 12.23 1.09 20.92
N VAL A 207 11.26 0.20 20.77
CA VAL A 207 9.88 0.50 20.40
C VAL A 207 8.90 0.10 21.49
N GLY A 208 7.72 0.75 21.48
CA GLY A 208 6.62 0.41 22.40
C GLY A 208 5.79 -0.78 21.91
N ASN A 209 4.56 -0.87 22.41
CA ASN A 209 3.60 -1.92 22.03
C ASN A 209 2.63 -1.45 20.92
N GLU A 210 2.87 -0.29 20.32
CA GLU A 210 2.08 0.20 19.21
C GLU A 210 2.49 -0.58 17.95
N VAL A 211 1.50 -1.05 17.18
CA VAL A 211 1.75 -2.00 16.09
C VAL A 211 2.60 -1.42 14.95
N HIS A 212 2.43 -0.13 14.65
CA HIS A 212 3.23 0.54 13.62
C HIS A 212 4.68 0.81 14.09
N ASP A 213 4.90 1.00 15.40
CA ASP A 213 6.26 1.10 15.92
C ASP A 213 6.97 -0.25 15.82
N ILE A 214 6.28 -1.34 16.22
CA ILE A 214 6.81 -2.70 16.13
C ILE A 214 7.09 -3.08 14.67
N SER A 215 6.24 -2.64 13.73
CA SER A 215 6.41 -2.96 12.31
C SER A 215 7.73 -2.46 11.75
N GLN A 216 8.20 -1.30 12.20
CA GLN A 216 9.46 -0.72 11.71
C GLN A 216 10.66 -1.64 11.95
N VAL A 217 10.67 -2.37 13.08
CA VAL A 217 11.73 -3.34 13.40
C VAL A 217 11.76 -4.48 12.39
N PHE A 218 10.58 -5.05 12.06
CA PHE A 218 10.50 -6.15 11.08
C PHE A 218 10.75 -5.66 9.66
N THR A 219 10.20 -4.51 9.31
CA THR A 219 10.39 -3.90 7.99
C THR A 219 11.87 -3.55 7.78
N GLY A 220 12.54 -2.96 8.78
CA GLY A 220 13.97 -2.65 8.76
C GLY A 220 14.83 -3.89 8.52
N ALA A 221 14.60 -4.94 9.29
CA ALA A 221 15.37 -6.19 9.12
C ALA A 221 15.22 -6.82 7.72
N ILE A 222 14.05 -6.73 7.09
CA ILE A 222 13.86 -7.20 5.72
C ILE A 222 14.48 -6.23 4.71
N TYR A 223 14.41 -4.93 4.99
CA TYR A 223 15.02 -3.91 4.14
C TYR A 223 16.54 -4.02 4.10
N ASP A 224 17.18 -4.29 5.24
CA ASP A 224 18.63 -4.53 5.32
C ASP A 224 19.06 -5.70 4.42
N ILE A 225 18.30 -6.82 4.47
CA ILE A 225 18.55 -7.96 3.59
C ILE A 225 18.41 -7.55 2.11
N LEU A 226 17.43 -6.74 1.77
CA LEU A 226 17.22 -6.24 0.42
C LEU A 226 18.40 -5.34 0.00
N ALA A 227 18.83 -4.41 0.86
CA ALA A 227 19.96 -3.53 0.60
C ALA A 227 21.25 -4.31 0.37
N ASP A 228 21.53 -5.32 1.19
CA ASP A 228 22.69 -6.21 1.04
C ASP A 228 22.68 -7.00 -0.29
N ILE A 229 21.51 -7.32 -0.84
CA ILE A 229 21.41 -8.01 -2.14
C ILE A 229 21.76 -7.07 -3.31
N PHE A 230 21.50 -5.77 -3.16
CA PHE A 230 21.76 -4.76 -4.19
C PHE A 230 23.22 -4.27 -4.21
N THR A 231 23.97 -4.51 -3.15
CA THR A 231 25.38 -4.12 -3.02
C THR A 231 26.32 -5.20 -3.58
#